data_056686f4a849a6a32869bdc49b3c48cf
#
_entry.id   056686f4a849a6a32869bdc49b3c48cf
#
_cell.length_a   1.000
_cell.length_b   1.000
_cell.length_c   1.000
_cell.angle_alpha   90.00
_cell.angle_beta   90.00
_cell.angle_gamma   90.00
#
_symmetry.space_group_name_H-M   'P 1'
#
loop_
_entity.id
_entity.type
_entity.pdbx_description
1 polymer ?
#
loop_
_entity_poly.entity_id
_entity_poly.type
_entity_poly.pdbx_seq_one_letter_code
_entity_poly.pdbx_strand_id
1 'polypeptide(L)'
;MNYRRTALSLAVLGLVLLPGVGYVFALDGLGGEEPHRSSTSYGAAPIDADNDTVMAAQYRSAVTFYAPRLQYRHVADEFSARNETREVLLTAMRTGTAATSDGDVRADLRSLQRNYSFVTAEYDEVYRLALERDGETTVVTATRANESAVAAAAREEVVVEYETLTPAERATFEKIRNATRSEEDYGYRPWSNESVLHPPLVVEKGEAHYAVETVAHVDDFDFPDGMLLGVVASGLGVVSLVTAVLTALVGVVRRRRSGE
;
A
#
# COMPACT_ATOMS: atom_id res chain seq x y z
N MET A 1 46.94 -21.17 35.71
CA MET A 1 46.00 -20.64 34.69
C MET A 1 45.72 -19.19 34.98
N ASN A 2 45.87 -18.27 34.00
CA ASN A 2 45.71 -16.82 34.25
C ASN A 2 44.24 -16.40 34.05
N TYR A 3 43.41 -16.68 35.06
CA TYR A 3 41.95 -16.44 35.03
C TYR A 3 41.58 -15.03 34.58
N ARG A 4 42.38 -14.01 34.92
CA ARG A 4 42.10 -12.62 34.50
C ARG A 4 42.25 -12.43 33.01
N ARG A 5 43.29 -13.01 32.38
CA ARG A 5 43.49 -12.93 30.92
C ARG A 5 42.41 -13.69 30.18
N THR A 6 42.07 -14.92 30.65
CA THR A 6 41.01 -15.72 30.05
C THR A 6 39.65 -15.04 30.15
N ALA A 7 39.29 -14.49 31.30
CA ALA A 7 38.04 -13.75 31.46
C ALA A 7 37.98 -12.51 30.56
N LEU A 8 39.09 -11.77 30.42
CA LEU A 8 39.16 -10.60 29.57
C LEU A 8 38.98 -10.99 28.09
N SER A 9 39.67 -12.04 27.62
CA SER A 9 39.53 -12.52 26.22
C SER A 9 38.12 -12.98 25.90
N LEU A 10 37.47 -13.69 26.83
CA LEU A 10 36.06 -14.11 26.66
C LEU A 10 35.11 -12.91 26.68
N ALA A 11 35.36 -11.90 27.51
CA ALA A 11 34.53 -10.69 27.51
C ALA A 11 34.64 -9.92 26.20
N VAL A 12 35.86 -9.74 25.67
CA VAL A 12 36.07 -9.08 24.37
C VAL A 12 35.39 -9.86 23.24
N LEU A 13 35.58 -11.19 23.22
CA LEU A 13 34.90 -12.05 22.19
C LEU A 13 33.39 -11.93 22.27
N GLY A 14 32.84 -11.96 23.49
CA GLY A 14 31.40 -11.82 23.70
C GLY A 14 30.86 -10.47 23.25
N LEU A 15 31.57 -9.37 23.53
CA LEU A 15 31.19 -8.03 23.10
C LEU A 15 31.23 -7.88 21.55
N VAL A 16 32.19 -8.54 20.90
CA VAL A 16 32.28 -8.50 19.42
C VAL A 16 31.18 -9.34 18.78
N LEU A 17 30.82 -10.49 19.34
CA LEU A 17 29.82 -11.38 18.77
C LEU A 17 28.38 -10.98 19.13
N LEU A 18 28.16 -10.28 20.25
CA LEU A 18 26.85 -9.91 20.75
C LEU A 18 25.97 -9.19 19.71
N PRO A 19 26.48 -8.19 18.93
CA PRO A 19 25.68 -7.51 17.90
C PRO A 19 25.62 -8.29 16.58
N GLY A 20 25.79 -9.61 16.57
CA GLY A 20 25.86 -10.44 15.35
C GLY A 20 24.69 -10.22 14.39
N VAL A 21 23.45 -10.13 14.90
CA VAL A 21 22.27 -9.77 14.09
C VAL A 21 22.40 -8.37 13.51
N GLY A 22 22.86 -7.40 14.29
CA GLY A 22 23.07 -6.03 13.82
C GLY A 22 24.11 -5.94 12.68
N TYR A 23 25.15 -6.77 12.73
CA TYR A 23 26.13 -6.84 11.64
C TYR A 23 25.50 -7.35 10.33
N VAL A 24 24.60 -8.35 10.41
CA VAL A 24 23.91 -8.86 9.22
C VAL A 24 23.08 -7.75 8.56
N PHE A 25 22.26 -7.03 9.32
CA PHE A 25 21.49 -5.91 8.79
C PHE A 25 22.38 -4.77 8.25
N ALA A 26 23.50 -4.49 8.91
CA ALA A 26 24.43 -3.46 8.44
C ALA A 26 25.11 -3.87 7.12
N LEU A 27 25.46 -5.13 6.96
CA LEU A 27 26.08 -5.66 5.75
C LEU A 27 25.09 -5.77 4.60
N ASP A 28 23.86 -6.19 4.88
CA ASP A 28 22.75 -6.23 3.92
C ASP A 28 22.48 -4.83 3.35
N GLY A 29 22.39 -3.81 4.20
CA GLY A 29 22.25 -2.42 3.77
C GLY A 29 23.43 -1.85 2.96
N LEU A 30 24.62 -2.47 3.00
CA LEU A 30 25.77 -2.11 2.20
C LEU A 30 25.80 -2.82 0.83
N GLY A 31 25.09 -3.95 0.69
CA GLY A 31 25.07 -4.78 -0.52
C GLY A 31 24.26 -4.19 -1.67
N GLY A 32 23.51 -3.11 -1.44
CA GLY A 32 22.51 -2.56 -2.36
C GLY A 32 21.19 -3.33 -2.28
N GLU A 33 20.09 -2.66 -2.64
CA GLU A 33 18.79 -3.32 -2.67
C GLU A 33 18.74 -4.34 -3.82
N GLU A 34 18.78 -5.62 -3.49
CA GLU A 34 18.45 -6.67 -4.46
C GLU A 34 16.97 -6.57 -4.82
N PRO A 35 16.61 -6.84 -6.11
CA PRO A 35 15.21 -6.86 -6.49
C PRO A 35 14.43 -7.85 -5.62
N HIS A 36 13.41 -7.36 -4.93
CA HIS A 36 12.52 -8.16 -4.10
C HIS A 36 11.12 -8.27 -4.72
N ARG A 37 10.36 -9.29 -4.33
CA ARG A 37 8.98 -9.46 -4.78
C ARG A 37 8.08 -8.44 -4.08
N SER A 38 7.13 -7.84 -4.84
CA SER A 38 6.09 -7.00 -4.26
C SER A 38 5.30 -7.76 -3.19
N SER A 39 4.91 -7.07 -2.10
CA SER A 39 3.95 -7.62 -1.13
C SER A 39 2.55 -7.79 -1.73
N THR A 40 2.27 -7.13 -2.86
CA THR A 40 0.97 -7.20 -3.53
C THR A 40 1.05 -8.12 -4.73
N SER A 41 0.09 -9.02 -4.86
CA SER A 41 -0.08 -9.87 -6.03
C SER A 41 -1.29 -9.46 -6.85
N TYR A 42 -1.18 -9.66 -8.16
CA TYR A 42 -2.14 -9.21 -9.16
C TYR A 42 -2.65 -10.37 -9.99
N GLY A 43 -3.93 -10.29 -10.37
CA GLY A 43 -4.58 -11.14 -11.36
C GLY A 43 -5.08 -10.32 -12.54
N ALA A 44 -5.25 -10.97 -13.70
CA ALA A 44 -5.85 -10.36 -14.89
C ALA A 44 -6.88 -11.32 -15.50
N ALA A 45 -8.13 -11.19 -15.08
CA ALA A 45 -9.24 -12.02 -15.53
C ALA A 45 -9.97 -11.37 -16.70
N PRO A 46 -10.47 -12.14 -17.70
CA PRO A 46 -11.30 -11.60 -18.75
C PRO A 46 -12.64 -11.13 -18.18
N ILE A 47 -13.12 -9.97 -18.65
CA ILE A 47 -14.40 -9.39 -18.28
C ILE A 47 -15.20 -8.95 -19.51
N ASP A 48 -16.51 -8.84 -19.35
CA ASP A 48 -17.42 -8.22 -20.31
C ASP A 48 -17.50 -6.71 -20.02
N ALA A 49 -16.60 -5.93 -20.64
CA ALA A 49 -16.54 -4.48 -20.44
C ALA A 49 -17.72 -3.75 -21.12
N ASP A 50 -18.45 -4.39 -22.04
CA ASP A 50 -19.65 -3.83 -22.67
C ASP A 50 -20.88 -3.92 -21.76
N ASN A 51 -20.83 -4.77 -20.75
CA ASN A 51 -21.90 -4.93 -19.78
C ASN A 51 -21.89 -3.81 -18.74
N ASP A 52 -22.88 -2.91 -18.78
CA ASP A 52 -23.01 -1.77 -17.87
C ASP A 52 -23.06 -2.20 -16.40
N THR A 53 -23.77 -3.28 -16.08
CA THR A 53 -23.88 -3.78 -14.71
C THR A 53 -22.51 -4.23 -14.17
N VAL A 54 -21.73 -4.94 -15.00
CA VAL A 54 -20.37 -5.38 -14.63
C VAL A 54 -19.46 -4.16 -14.38
N MET A 55 -19.42 -3.22 -15.34
CA MET A 55 -18.56 -2.05 -15.24
C MET A 55 -18.97 -1.14 -14.07
N ALA A 56 -20.25 -0.85 -13.90
CA ALA A 56 -20.73 0.00 -12.81
C ALA A 56 -20.55 -0.64 -11.43
N ALA A 57 -20.76 -1.94 -11.27
CA ALA A 57 -20.59 -2.62 -10.00
C ALA A 57 -19.12 -2.75 -9.60
N GLN A 58 -18.27 -3.14 -10.56
CA GLN A 58 -16.86 -3.45 -10.29
C GLN A 58 -15.99 -2.20 -10.17
N TYR A 59 -16.27 -1.16 -10.97
CA TYR A 59 -15.43 0.05 -11.04
C TYR A 59 -16.07 1.31 -10.47
N ARG A 60 -17.18 1.19 -9.75
CA ARG A 60 -17.85 2.32 -9.09
C ARG A 60 -16.90 3.11 -8.21
N SER A 61 -16.05 2.45 -7.43
CA SER A 61 -15.11 3.10 -6.52
C SER A 61 -14.04 3.93 -7.24
N ALA A 62 -13.72 3.62 -8.49
CA ALA A 62 -12.74 4.37 -9.28
C ALA A 62 -13.27 5.75 -9.72
N VAL A 63 -14.57 5.86 -9.98
CA VAL A 63 -15.21 7.08 -10.51
C VAL A 63 -16.02 7.84 -9.47
N THR A 64 -16.17 7.29 -8.26
CA THR A 64 -17.09 7.78 -7.23
C THR A 64 -16.39 8.05 -5.92
N PHE A 65 -16.68 9.19 -5.34
CA PHE A 65 -16.29 9.54 -3.99
C PHE A 65 -17.46 9.42 -3.01
N TYR A 66 -17.24 8.83 -1.82
CA TYR A 66 -18.29 8.60 -0.84
C TYR A 66 -18.47 9.81 0.09
N ALA A 67 -19.36 10.74 -0.27
CA ALA A 67 -19.59 12.00 0.42
C ALA A 67 -19.96 11.91 1.92
N PRO A 68 -20.82 11.00 2.40
CA PRO A 68 -21.15 10.90 3.81
C PRO A 68 -19.98 10.50 4.72
N ARG A 69 -18.95 9.88 4.19
CA ARG A 69 -17.75 9.46 4.92
C ARG A 69 -16.60 10.46 4.86
N LEU A 70 -16.82 11.69 4.43
CA LEU A 70 -15.86 12.79 4.49
C LEU A 70 -15.28 13.06 5.90
N GLN A 71 -15.72 12.33 6.92
CA GLN A 71 -15.20 12.42 8.30
C GLN A 71 -13.87 11.67 8.52
N TYR A 72 -13.41 10.84 7.58
CA TYR A 72 -12.18 10.08 7.78
C TYR A 72 -10.96 10.83 7.27
N ARG A 73 -10.01 11.07 8.17
CA ARG A 73 -8.71 11.73 7.99
C ARG A 73 -7.76 11.12 6.93
N HIS A 74 -8.21 10.12 6.17
CA HIS A 74 -7.40 9.41 5.18
C HIS A 74 -7.73 9.72 3.73
N VAL A 75 -8.61 10.65 3.48
CA VAL A 75 -8.66 11.26 2.16
C VAL A 75 -7.44 12.17 2.10
N ALA A 76 -6.55 11.93 1.14
CA ALA A 76 -5.25 12.59 1.00
C ALA A 76 -5.27 14.06 1.46
N ASP A 77 -4.16 14.56 1.95
CA ASP A 77 -3.95 15.87 2.59
C ASP A 77 -4.58 17.09 1.86
N GLU A 78 -5.10 16.89 0.66
CA GLU A 78 -5.84 17.86 -0.14
C GLU A 78 -7.33 18.01 0.24
N PHE A 79 -7.87 17.08 1.04
CA PHE A 79 -9.26 17.04 1.44
C PHE A 79 -9.42 17.09 2.95
N SER A 80 -9.39 18.27 3.54
CA SER A 80 -10.00 18.46 4.85
C SER A 80 -11.52 18.52 4.67
N ALA A 81 -12.16 17.34 4.76
CA ALA A 81 -13.62 17.24 4.71
C ALA A 81 -14.26 18.04 5.84
N ARG A 82 -14.73 19.22 5.53
CA ARG A 82 -15.44 20.07 6.46
C ARG A 82 -16.87 19.59 6.59
N ASN A 83 -17.43 19.70 7.79
CA ASN A 83 -18.84 19.39 8.03
C ASN A 83 -19.74 20.21 7.10
N GLU A 84 -19.37 21.47 6.83
CA GLU A 84 -20.09 22.40 5.96
C GLU A 84 -20.13 21.90 4.50
N THR A 85 -19.02 21.39 3.98
CA THR A 85 -18.99 20.81 2.61
C THR A 85 -19.91 19.61 2.51
N ARG A 86 -19.88 18.73 3.51
CA ARG A 86 -20.77 17.58 3.59
C ARG A 86 -22.24 17.98 3.65
N GLU A 87 -22.59 18.98 4.46
CA GLU A 87 -23.99 19.48 4.57
C GLU A 87 -24.51 20.04 3.25
N VAL A 88 -23.67 20.81 2.54
CA VAL A 88 -24.02 21.35 1.22
C VAL A 88 -24.25 20.20 0.23
N LEU A 89 -23.36 19.19 0.18
CA LEU A 89 -23.51 18.02 -0.68
C LEU A 89 -24.78 17.24 -0.37
N LEU A 90 -25.02 16.89 0.90
CA LEU A 90 -26.21 16.14 1.30
C LEU A 90 -27.50 16.92 1.02
N THR A 91 -27.45 18.25 1.16
CA THR A 91 -28.61 19.10 0.80
C THR A 91 -28.83 19.06 -0.70
N ALA A 92 -27.80 19.24 -1.53
CA ALA A 92 -27.92 19.16 -2.98
C ALA A 92 -28.45 17.80 -3.44
N MET A 93 -27.99 16.69 -2.85
CA MET A 93 -28.46 15.34 -3.18
C MET A 93 -29.95 15.13 -2.83
N ARG A 94 -30.41 15.69 -1.71
CA ARG A 94 -31.81 15.56 -1.25
C ARG A 94 -32.79 16.45 -2.01
N THR A 95 -32.36 17.67 -2.35
CA THR A 95 -33.27 18.72 -2.90
C THR A 95 -33.00 19.02 -4.38
N GLY A 96 -31.95 18.40 -4.96
CA GLY A 96 -31.48 18.68 -6.30
C GLY A 96 -30.45 19.81 -6.37
N THR A 97 -30.53 20.80 -5.46
CA THR A 97 -29.63 21.97 -5.45
C THR A 97 -29.29 22.42 -4.04
N ALA A 98 -28.11 23.02 -3.87
CA ALA A 98 -27.71 23.75 -2.67
C ALA A 98 -26.85 24.96 -3.06
N ALA A 99 -26.66 25.92 -2.15
CA ALA A 99 -25.83 27.08 -2.41
C ALA A 99 -24.87 27.35 -1.24
N THR A 100 -23.68 27.85 -1.56
CA THR A 100 -22.69 28.26 -0.58
C THR A 100 -21.96 29.52 -1.01
N SER A 101 -21.71 30.44 -0.08
CA SER A 101 -20.80 31.58 -0.26
C SER A 101 -19.44 31.35 0.40
N ASP A 102 -19.27 30.26 1.14
CA ASP A 102 -18.01 29.91 1.81
C ASP A 102 -16.93 29.55 0.79
N GLY A 103 -15.77 30.21 0.91
CA GLY A 103 -14.65 30.07 -0.01
C GLY A 103 -13.97 28.71 0.05
N ASP A 104 -13.90 28.14 1.24
CA ASP A 104 -13.25 26.87 1.51
C ASP A 104 -14.13 25.71 1.06
N VAL A 105 -15.44 25.76 1.36
CA VAL A 105 -16.43 24.81 0.83
C VAL A 105 -16.42 24.79 -0.70
N ARG A 106 -16.31 25.96 -1.34
CA ARG A 106 -16.17 26.05 -2.79
C ARG A 106 -14.91 25.38 -3.32
N ALA A 107 -13.79 25.51 -2.61
CA ALA A 107 -12.53 24.85 -2.98
C ALA A 107 -12.66 23.32 -2.90
N ASP A 108 -13.25 22.81 -1.82
CA ASP A 108 -13.51 21.39 -1.61
C ASP A 108 -14.41 20.82 -2.73
N LEU A 109 -15.52 21.49 -3.03
CA LEU A 109 -16.46 21.08 -4.08
C LEU A 109 -15.82 21.04 -5.49
N ARG A 110 -14.97 22.03 -5.81
CA ARG A 110 -14.22 22.03 -7.07
C ARG A 110 -13.20 20.91 -7.14
N SER A 111 -12.57 20.59 -6.02
CA SER A 111 -11.62 19.48 -5.95
C SER A 111 -12.35 18.15 -6.16
N LEU A 112 -13.50 17.94 -5.52
CA LEU A 112 -14.35 16.77 -5.76
C LEU A 112 -14.72 16.63 -7.23
N GLN A 113 -15.24 17.70 -7.85
CA GLN A 113 -15.66 17.69 -9.25
C GLN A 113 -14.52 17.41 -10.22
N ARG A 114 -13.28 17.83 -9.90
CA ARG A 114 -12.11 17.58 -10.76
C ARG A 114 -11.58 16.16 -10.65
N ASN A 115 -11.67 15.56 -9.48
CA ASN A 115 -11.05 14.28 -9.19
C ASN A 115 -12.00 13.09 -9.34
N TYR A 116 -13.32 13.35 -9.38
CA TYR A 116 -14.33 12.29 -9.42
C TYR A 116 -15.47 12.66 -10.32
N SER A 117 -15.92 11.73 -11.12
CA SER A 117 -17.08 11.90 -12.02
C SER A 117 -18.38 11.94 -11.24
N PHE A 118 -18.42 11.29 -10.07
CA PHE A 118 -19.61 11.17 -9.25
C PHE A 118 -19.29 11.24 -7.75
N VAL A 119 -20.33 11.49 -6.97
CA VAL A 119 -20.33 11.33 -5.50
C VAL A 119 -21.52 10.45 -5.09
N THR A 120 -21.41 9.76 -3.97
CA THR A 120 -22.48 8.94 -3.40
C THR A 120 -22.81 9.35 -1.98
N ALA A 121 -24.10 9.41 -1.65
CA ALA A 121 -24.58 9.67 -0.29
C ALA A 121 -24.81 8.38 0.50
N GLU A 122 -25.28 7.34 -0.17
CA GLU A 122 -25.55 6.00 0.34
C GLU A 122 -25.03 4.98 -0.67
N TYR A 123 -24.90 3.73 -0.30
CA TYR A 123 -24.21 2.70 -1.12
C TYR A 123 -24.79 2.54 -2.52
N ASP A 124 -26.06 2.91 -2.76
CA ASP A 124 -26.76 2.66 -4.01
C ASP A 124 -27.07 3.93 -4.83
N GLU A 125 -26.98 5.11 -4.23
CA GLU A 125 -27.32 6.36 -4.92
C GLU A 125 -26.08 7.13 -5.36
N VAL A 126 -25.97 7.37 -6.65
CA VAL A 126 -24.83 8.01 -7.29
C VAL A 126 -25.27 9.31 -7.95
N TYR A 127 -24.53 10.39 -7.69
CA TYR A 127 -24.87 11.73 -8.17
C TYR A 127 -23.71 12.37 -8.92
N ARG A 128 -24.02 12.99 -10.06
CA ARG A 128 -23.12 13.90 -10.76
C ARG A 128 -23.30 15.30 -10.20
N LEU A 129 -22.19 15.98 -9.90
CA LEU A 129 -22.19 17.36 -9.43
C LEU A 129 -21.96 18.32 -10.59
N ALA A 130 -22.75 19.39 -10.62
CA ALA A 130 -22.47 20.58 -11.42
C ALA A 130 -22.34 21.79 -10.48
N LEU A 131 -21.34 22.64 -10.74
CA LEU A 131 -21.05 23.83 -9.94
C LEU A 131 -21.18 25.05 -10.84
N GLU A 132 -22.12 25.91 -10.52
CA GLU A 132 -22.33 27.19 -11.20
C GLU A 132 -22.04 28.35 -10.25
N ARG A 133 -21.41 29.40 -10.76
CA ARG A 133 -21.16 30.61 -9.99
C ARG A 133 -22.26 31.63 -10.25
N ASP A 134 -22.91 32.06 -9.17
CA ASP A 134 -23.88 33.15 -9.19
C ASP A 134 -23.40 34.27 -8.22
N GLY A 135 -22.73 35.28 -8.77
CA GLY A 135 -22.09 36.35 -8.00
C GLY A 135 -21.03 35.82 -7.02
N GLU A 136 -21.25 36.01 -5.73
CA GLU A 136 -20.39 35.53 -4.65
C GLU A 136 -20.77 34.13 -4.19
N THR A 137 -21.88 33.60 -4.66
CA THR A 137 -22.42 32.27 -4.30
C THR A 137 -22.05 31.24 -5.36
N THR A 138 -21.83 30.01 -4.93
CA THR A 138 -21.74 28.84 -5.80
C THR A 138 -22.97 27.98 -5.59
N VAL A 139 -23.70 27.74 -6.67
CA VAL A 139 -24.82 26.80 -6.69
C VAL A 139 -24.31 25.43 -7.07
N VAL A 140 -24.63 24.45 -6.24
CA VAL A 140 -24.31 23.04 -6.42
C VAL A 140 -25.56 22.32 -6.87
N THR A 141 -25.53 21.71 -8.04
CA THR A 141 -26.62 20.86 -8.54
C THR A 141 -26.15 19.41 -8.47
N ALA A 142 -26.94 18.54 -7.83
CA ALA A 142 -26.70 17.11 -7.76
C ALA A 142 -27.77 16.37 -8.58
N THR A 143 -27.35 15.74 -9.67
CA THR A 143 -28.22 14.95 -10.54
C THR A 143 -27.95 13.48 -10.35
N ARG A 144 -28.99 12.70 -10.02
CA ARG A 144 -28.89 11.25 -9.86
C ARG A 144 -28.45 10.61 -11.18
N ALA A 145 -27.39 9.81 -11.14
CA ALA A 145 -26.89 9.04 -12.27
C ALA A 145 -27.49 7.63 -12.28
N ASN A 146 -27.71 7.10 -13.45
CA ASN A 146 -28.08 5.70 -13.65
C ASN A 146 -26.82 4.84 -13.82
N GLU A 147 -27.00 3.54 -13.82
CA GLU A 147 -25.93 2.55 -13.94
C GLU A 147 -25.12 2.71 -15.25
N SER A 148 -25.80 2.96 -16.37
CA SER A 148 -25.14 3.21 -17.66
C SER A 148 -24.24 4.45 -17.64
N ALA A 149 -24.61 5.50 -16.93
CA ALA A 149 -23.78 6.69 -16.80
C ALA A 149 -22.52 6.41 -15.97
N VAL A 150 -22.63 5.61 -14.91
CA VAL A 150 -21.48 5.17 -14.09
C VAL A 150 -20.57 4.25 -14.91
N ALA A 151 -21.14 3.30 -15.65
CA ALA A 151 -20.40 2.40 -16.52
C ALA A 151 -19.64 3.14 -17.63
N ALA A 152 -20.28 4.15 -18.24
CA ALA A 152 -19.63 4.97 -19.26
C ALA A 152 -18.40 5.72 -18.70
N ALA A 153 -18.54 6.33 -17.53
CA ALA A 153 -17.41 6.99 -16.89
C ALA A 153 -16.31 5.99 -16.47
N ALA A 154 -16.68 4.81 -15.97
CA ALA A 154 -15.72 3.77 -15.64
C ALA A 154 -14.92 3.34 -16.88
N ARG A 155 -15.57 3.16 -18.03
CA ARG A 155 -14.89 2.85 -19.30
C ARG A 155 -13.92 3.95 -19.71
N GLU A 156 -14.31 5.21 -19.55
CA GLU A 156 -13.44 6.36 -19.88
C GLU A 156 -12.21 6.45 -18.94
N GLU A 157 -12.38 6.12 -17.66
CA GLU A 157 -11.34 6.35 -16.64
C GLU A 157 -10.44 5.13 -16.36
N VAL A 158 -10.96 3.89 -16.52
CA VAL A 158 -10.20 2.69 -16.14
C VAL A 158 -9.79 1.81 -17.32
N VAL A 159 -10.38 1.96 -18.49
CA VAL A 159 -10.00 1.17 -19.67
C VAL A 159 -8.81 1.81 -20.38
N VAL A 160 -7.77 1.01 -20.59
CA VAL A 160 -6.58 1.42 -21.35
C VAL A 160 -6.30 0.42 -22.46
N GLU A 161 -5.95 0.94 -23.63
CA GLU A 161 -5.52 0.11 -24.75
C GLU A 161 -4.15 -0.52 -24.44
N TYR A 162 -4.00 -1.82 -24.70
CA TYR A 162 -2.74 -2.55 -24.49
C TYR A 162 -1.57 -1.90 -25.22
N GLU A 163 -1.80 -1.34 -26.40
CA GLU A 163 -0.79 -0.67 -27.21
C GLU A 163 -0.30 0.64 -26.62
N THR A 164 -1.08 1.28 -25.77
CA THR A 164 -0.68 2.52 -25.07
C THR A 164 0.21 2.28 -23.86
N LEU A 165 0.21 1.04 -23.33
CA LEU A 165 1.10 0.64 -22.24
C LEU A 165 2.56 0.71 -22.72
N THR A 166 3.47 1.07 -21.81
CA THR A 166 4.90 0.98 -22.07
C THR A 166 5.34 -0.46 -22.30
N PRO A 167 6.46 -0.73 -22.96
CA PRO A 167 6.98 -2.09 -23.12
C PRO A 167 7.17 -2.84 -21.81
N ALA A 168 7.54 -2.15 -20.73
CA ALA A 168 7.72 -2.73 -19.40
C ALA A 168 6.38 -3.11 -18.76
N GLU A 169 5.36 -2.24 -18.83
CA GLU A 169 4.01 -2.52 -18.35
C GLU A 169 3.37 -3.66 -19.12
N ARG A 170 3.53 -3.70 -20.45
CA ARG A 170 3.06 -4.83 -21.27
C ARG A 170 3.68 -6.15 -20.83
N ALA A 171 4.99 -6.17 -20.57
CA ALA A 171 5.67 -7.37 -20.10
C ALA A 171 5.14 -7.84 -18.75
N THR A 172 4.90 -6.91 -17.81
CA THR A 172 4.31 -7.22 -16.50
C THR A 172 2.87 -7.70 -16.64
N PHE A 173 2.05 -7.04 -17.48
CA PHE A 173 0.67 -7.48 -17.75
C PHE A 173 0.62 -8.92 -18.28
N GLU A 174 1.50 -9.28 -19.23
CA GLU A 174 1.52 -10.64 -19.76
C GLU A 174 1.88 -11.67 -18.67
N LYS A 175 2.77 -11.34 -17.76
CA LYS A 175 3.11 -12.22 -16.62
C LYS A 175 1.91 -12.40 -15.69
N ILE A 176 1.21 -11.29 -15.34
CA ILE A 176 0.01 -11.32 -14.51
C ILE A 176 -1.07 -12.19 -15.18
N ARG A 177 -1.34 -11.95 -16.47
CA ARG A 177 -2.34 -12.70 -17.22
C ARG A 177 -2.01 -14.20 -17.31
N ASN A 178 -0.73 -14.54 -17.51
CA ASN A 178 -0.30 -15.93 -17.59
C ASN A 178 -0.41 -16.63 -16.22
N ALA A 179 -0.06 -15.98 -15.12
CA ALA A 179 -0.24 -16.50 -13.77
C ALA A 179 -1.73 -16.76 -13.46
N THR A 180 -2.62 -15.84 -13.81
CA THR A 180 -4.08 -16.02 -13.66
C THR A 180 -4.58 -17.23 -14.48
N ARG A 181 -4.05 -17.46 -15.68
CA ARG A 181 -4.44 -18.59 -16.55
C ARG A 181 -3.91 -19.94 -16.05
N SER A 182 -2.77 -19.96 -15.37
CA SER A 182 -2.19 -21.18 -14.79
C SER A 182 -2.80 -21.54 -13.43
N GLU A 183 -3.81 -20.79 -12.97
CA GLU A 183 -4.47 -20.99 -11.68
C GLU A 183 -3.45 -20.99 -10.51
N GLU A 184 -2.43 -20.15 -10.61
CA GLU A 184 -1.52 -19.94 -9.49
C GLU A 184 -2.33 -19.31 -8.34
N ASP A 185 -2.34 -19.95 -7.19
CA ASP A 185 -3.21 -19.67 -6.03
C ASP A 185 -3.17 -18.20 -5.55
N TYR A 186 -2.08 -17.48 -5.86
CA TYR A 186 -1.85 -16.11 -5.37
C TYR A 186 -1.61 -15.08 -6.48
N GLY A 187 -1.82 -15.43 -7.75
CA GLY A 187 -1.54 -14.54 -8.86
C GLY A 187 -0.05 -14.22 -9.04
N TYR A 188 0.26 -13.11 -9.77
CA TYR A 188 1.63 -12.68 -10.03
C TYR A 188 2.08 -11.60 -9.07
N ARG A 189 3.25 -11.79 -8.46
CA ARG A 189 3.94 -10.79 -7.62
C ARG A 189 5.08 -10.15 -8.44
N PRO A 190 4.94 -8.89 -8.88
CA PRO A 190 5.99 -8.21 -9.61
C PRO A 190 7.27 -8.06 -8.77
N TRP A 191 8.41 -8.03 -9.44
CA TRP A 191 9.66 -7.63 -8.80
C TRP A 191 9.71 -6.10 -8.64
N SER A 192 10.46 -5.60 -7.64
CA SER A 192 10.58 -4.17 -7.36
C SER A 192 11.17 -3.33 -8.52
N ASN A 193 11.83 -3.98 -9.46
CA ASN A 193 12.37 -3.39 -10.69
C ASN A 193 11.45 -3.55 -11.92
N GLU A 194 10.26 -4.12 -11.76
CA GLU A 194 9.24 -4.21 -12.81
C GLU A 194 8.27 -3.05 -12.73
N SER A 195 7.76 -2.62 -13.89
CA SER A 195 6.68 -1.65 -13.94
C SER A 195 5.39 -2.27 -13.46
N VAL A 196 4.76 -1.65 -12.45
CA VAL A 196 3.48 -2.13 -11.88
C VAL A 196 2.32 -1.41 -12.54
N LEU A 197 1.30 -2.18 -12.90
CA LEU A 197 0.00 -1.65 -13.29
C LEU A 197 -0.80 -1.36 -12.01
N HIS A 198 -1.34 -0.16 -11.89
CA HIS A 198 -2.08 0.25 -10.69
C HIS A 198 -3.58 0.04 -10.86
N PRO A 199 -4.20 -0.95 -10.18
CA PRO A 199 -5.65 -1.10 -10.14
C PRO A 199 -6.34 0.10 -9.46
N PRO A 200 -7.58 0.41 -9.84
CA PRO A 200 -8.46 -0.32 -10.77
C PRO A 200 -8.13 -0.03 -12.24
N LEU A 201 -7.95 -1.08 -13.04
CA LEU A 201 -7.55 -0.97 -14.45
C LEU A 201 -8.17 -2.10 -15.28
N VAL A 202 -8.63 -1.76 -16.48
CA VAL A 202 -9.02 -2.74 -17.51
C VAL A 202 -8.10 -2.57 -18.70
N VAL A 203 -7.44 -3.64 -19.11
CA VAL A 203 -6.59 -3.63 -20.31
C VAL A 203 -7.38 -4.20 -21.48
N GLU A 204 -7.61 -3.37 -22.50
CA GLU A 204 -8.17 -3.79 -23.77
C GLU A 204 -7.06 -4.34 -24.67
N LYS A 205 -7.15 -5.61 -25.05
CA LYS A 205 -6.19 -6.28 -25.92
C LYS A 205 -6.88 -7.03 -27.04
N GLY A 206 -6.86 -6.45 -28.23
CA GLY A 206 -7.66 -6.92 -29.35
C GLY A 206 -9.15 -6.77 -29.07
N GLU A 207 -9.92 -7.86 -29.14
CA GLU A 207 -11.35 -7.87 -28.82
C GLU A 207 -11.65 -8.23 -27.35
N ALA A 208 -10.62 -8.45 -26.51
CA ALA A 208 -10.79 -8.92 -25.14
C ALA A 208 -10.40 -7.84 -24.12
N HIS A 209 -11.19 -7.74 -23.05
CA HIS A 209 -10.94 -6.88 -21.92
C HIS A 209 -10.51 -7.73 -20.70
N TYR A 210 -9.48 -7.27 -19.98
CA TYR A 210 -8.94 -7.95 -18.82
C TYR A 210 -8.95 -7.01 -17.62
N ALA A 211 -9.70 -7.35 -16.58
CA ALA A 211 -9.63 -6.65 -15.29
C ALA A 211 -8.33 -7.01 -14.59
N VAL A 212 -7.49 -6.00 -14.32
CA VAL A 212 -6.31 -6.16 -13.47
C VAL A 212 -6.71 -5.81 -12.04
N GLU A 213 -6.59 -6.78 -11.15
CA GLU A 213 -7.04 -6.67 -9.76
C GLU A 213 -5.94 -7.10 -8.79
N THR A 214 -5.97 -6.54 -7.59
CA THR A 214 -5.19 -7.07 -6.47
C THR A 214 -5.87 -8.35 -5.96
N VAL A 215 -5.14 -9.45 -6.03
CA VAL A 215 -5.64 -10.79 -5.64
C VAL A 215 -5.30 -11.10 -4.19
N ALA A 216 -4.10 -10.74 -3.75
CA ALA A 216 -3.65 -10.97 -2.40
C ALA A 216 -2.62 -9.93 -1.96
N HIS A 217 -2.53 -9.75 -0.65
CA HIS A 217 -1.42 -9.06 0.00
C HIS A 217 -0.65 -10.10 0.82
N VAL A 218 0.63 -10.23 0.54
CA VAL A 218 1.49 -11.24 1.17
C VAL A 218 2.54 -10.51 2.00
N ASP A 219 2.45 -10.65 3.29
CA ASP A 219 3.47 -10.15 4.22
C ASP A 219 4.63 -11.16 4.27
N ASP A 220 5.54 -11.08 3.32
CA ASP A 220 6.79 -11.82 3.41
C ASP A 220 7.73 -11.09 4.38
N PHE A 221 8.10 -11.78 5.44
CA PHE A 221 9.25 -11.38 6.21
C PHE A 221 10.51 -11.89 5.51
N ASP A 222 11.06 -11.11 4.60
CA ASP A 222 12.38 -11.38 4.05
C ASP A 222 13.43 -11.06 5.13
N PHE A 223 13.96 -12.11 5.71
CA PHE A 223 15.11 -11.97 6.60
C PHE A 223 16.38 -11.84 5.75
N PRO A 224 17.29 -10.91 6.08
CA PRO A 224 18.56 -10.78 5.42
C PRO A 224 19.31 -12.12 5.34
N ASP A 225 19.96 -12.38 4.21
CA ASP A 225 20.83 -13.53 4.06
C ASP A 225 21.87 -13.56 5.19
N GLY A 226 22.00 -14.71 5.84
CA GLY A 226 22.91 -14.85 6.99
C GLY A 226 22.29 -14.47 8.34
N MET A 227 21.02 -14.10 8.45
CA MET A 227 20.37 -13.78 9.72
C MET A 227 20.54 -14.91 10.74
N LEU A 228 20.43 -16.17 10.33
CA LEU A 228 20.65 -17.32 11.19
C LEU A 228 22.09 -17.31 11.78
N LEU A 229 23.10 -16.98 10.97
CA LEU A 229 24.48 -16.84 11.43
C LEU A 229 24.63 -15.69 12.43
N GLY A 230 23.92 -14.58 12.20
CA GLY A 230 23.86 -13.44 13.13
C GLY A 230 23.27 -13.83 14.48
N VAL A 231 22.19 -14.60 14.49
CA VAL A 231 21.55 -15.12 15.72
C VAL A 231 22.49 -16.07 16.47
N VAL A 232 23.14 -17.00 15.75
CA VAL A 232 24.13 -17.92 16.35
C VAL A 232 25.31 -17.14 16.93
N ALA A 233 25.84 -16.14 16.22
CA ALA A 233 26.94 -15.29 16.70
C ALA A 233 26.52 -14.54 17.95
N SER A 234 25.34 -13.93 17.99
CA SER A 234 24.80 -13.24 19.17
C SER A 234 24.66 -14.19 20.36
N GLY A 235 24.15 -15.42 20.14
CA GLY A 235 24.06 -16.45 21.18
C GLY A 235 25.43 -16.85 21.76
N LEU A 236 26.41 -17.07 20.89
CA LEU A 236 27.80 -17.32 21.32
C LEU A 236 28.40 -16.14 22.07
N GLY A 237 28.06 -14.91 21.70
CA GLY A 237 28.42 -13.69 22.40
C GLY A 237 27.93 -13.69 23.85
N VAL A 238 26.64 -14.00 24.04
CA VAL A 238 26.04 -14.10 25.39
C VAL A 238 26.74 -15.18 26.23
N VAL A 239 26.93 -16.37 25.68
CA VAL A 239 27.61 -17.50 26.36
C VAL A 239 29.05 -17.10 26.76
N SER A 240 29.77 -16.42 25.87
CA SER A 240 31.14 -15.94 26.14
C SER A 240 31.18 -14.94 27.27
N LEU A 241 30.23 -13.99 27.34
CA LEU A 241 30.14 -13.01 28.45
C LEU A 241 29.81 -13.68 29.76
N VAL A 242 28.85 -14.60 29.81
CA VAL A 242 28.50 -15.35 31.02
C VAL A 242 29.74 -16.14 31.53
N THR A 243 30.42 -16.83 30.61
CA THR A 243 31.62 -17.60 30.93
C THR A 243 32.77 -16.70 31.43
N ALA A 244 32.92 -15.50 30.87
CA ALA A 244 33.88 -14.51 31.32
C ALA A 244 33.64 -14.09 32.79
N VAL A 245 32.38 -13.80 33.12
CA VAL A 245 31.98 -13.42 34.49
C VAL A 245 32.27 -14.56 35.46
N LEU A 246 31.86 -15.79 35.13
CA LEU A 246 32.10 -16.97 35.97
C LEU A 246 33.61 -17.22 36.19
N THR A 247 34.40 -17.09 35.11
CA THR A 247 35.88 -17.25 35.18
C THR A 247 36.53 -16.19 36.08
N ALA A 248 36.05 -14.95 35.99
CA ALA A 248 36.51 -13.86 36.84
C ALA A 248 36.18 -14.12 38.31
N LEU A 249 34.96 -14.57 38.62
CA LEU A 249 34.54 -14.91 39.99
C LEU A 249 35.36 -16.04 40.58
N VAL A 250 35.60 -17.13 39.81
CA VAL A 250 36.48 -18.22 40.25
C VAL A 250 37.89 -17.71 40.53
N GLY A 251 38.43 -16.83 39.70
CA GLY A 251 39.73 -16.21 39.89
C GLY A 251 39.83 -15.40 41.19
N VAL A 252 38.77 -14.64 41.53
CA VAL A 252 38.69 -13.86 42.77
C VAL A 252 38.61 -14.77 44.00
N VAL A 253 37.73 -15.79 43.98
CA VAL A 253 37.59 -16.75 45.11
C VAL A 253 38.89 -17.51 45.39
N ARG A 254 39.58 -17.98 44.33
CA ARG A 254 40.88 -18.65 44.51
C ARG A 254 41.98 -17.76 45.09
N ARG A 255 42.02 -16.48 44.67
CA ARG A 255 42.96 -15.52 45.25
C ARG A 255 42.72 -15.27 46.74
N ARG A 256 41.46 -15.17 47.14
CA ARG A 256 41.11 -15.00 48.58
C ARG A 256 41.50 -16.21 49.42
N ARG A 257 41.39 -17.44 48.85
CA ARG A 257 41.75 -18.68 49.54
C ARG A 257 43.28 -18.95 49.61
N SER A 258 44.06 -18.40 48.66
CA SER A 258 45.52 -18.57 48.62
C SER A 258 46.27 -17.43 49.27
N GLY A 259 45.61 -16.44 49.82
CA GLY A 259 46.18 -15.34 50.59
C GLY A 259 45.97 -15.48 52.10
N GLU A 260 45.36 -16.59 52.58
CA GLU A 260 45.41 -17.06 53.95
C GLU A 260 46.53 -18.10 54.07
#